data_cbb2aa80dcb668c348750abbbd3d0a30
#
_entry.id   cbb2aa80dcb668c348750abbbd3d0a30
#
_cell.length_a   1.000
_cell.length_b   1.000
_cell.length_c   1.000
_cell.angle_alpha   90.00
_cell.angle_beta   90.00
_cell.angle_gamma   90.00
#
_symmetry.space_group_name_H-M   'P 1'
#
loop_
_entity.id
_entity.type
_entity.pdbx_description
1 polymer ?
#
loop_
_entity_poly.entity_id
_entity_poly.type
_entity_poly.pdbx_seq_one_letter_code
_entity_poly.pdbx_strand_id
1 'polypeptide(L)'
;MWGTDQLPWTGQGYGPAGVIRGSAHDFATVMSTLLADDCVYEDAFRVRFTDDTESVAAGWFVDDKSDRPLVWHNGYASGFGAHMVLDRQRRRGAFISVVSPYPDADIEPVAMTMLDAAV
;
A
#
# COMPACT_ATOMS: atom_id res chain seq x y z
N MET A 1 -27.75 4.16 -8.72
CA MET A 1 -27.18 5.46 -9.13
C MET A 1 -25.66 5.31 -8.94
N TRP A 2 -24.94 5.08 -10.02
CA TRP A 2 -23.50 4.84 -10.01
C TRP A 2 -22.80 6.16 -10.29
N GLY A 3 -21.93 6.58 -9.37
CA GLY A 3 -20.97 7.65 -9.60
C GLY A 3 -21.51 9.07 -9.36
N THR A 4 -21.31 9.58 -8.17
CA THR A 4 -21.13 11.03 -8.02
C THR A 4 -19.73 11.35 -8.53
N ASP A 5 -19.61 12.32 -9.44
CA ASP A 5 -18.31 12.84 -9.89
C ASP A 5 -17.51 13.29 -8.66
N GLN A 6 -16.45 12.56 -8.36
CA GLN A 6 -15.53 12.95 -7.29
C GLN A 6 -14.58 13.99 -7.85
N LEU A 7 -14.47 15.12 -7.15
CA LEU A 7 -13.47 16.15 -7.52
C LEU A 7 -12.07 15.59 -7.36
N PRO A 8 -11.15 15.91 -8.28
CA PRO A 8 -9.76 15.52 -8.14
C PRO A 8 -9.19 16.01 -6.81
N TRP A 9 -8.44 15.17 -6.13
CA TRP A 9 -7.68 15.55 -4.95
C TRP A 9 -6.58 16.53 -5.37
N THR A 10 -6.75 17.83 -5.07
CA THR A 10 -5.86 18.91 -5.56
C THR A 10 -5.29 19.75 -4.44
N GLY A 11 -5.43 19.34 -3.19
CA GLY A 11 -4.93 20.11 -2.04
C GLY A 11 -3.40 20.21 -2.03
N GLN A 12 -2.84 21.42 -2.16
CA GLN A 12 -1.38 21.62 -2.17
C GLN A 12 -0.69 21.11 -0.91
N GLY A 13 -1.37 21.19 0.26
CA GLY A 13 -0.83 20.69 1.53
C GLY A 13 -0.79 19.15 1.65
N TYR A 14 -1.54 18.45 0.83
CA TYR A 14 -1.63 16.98 0.83
C TYR A 14 -0.95 16.35 -0.38
N GLY A 15 -0.13 17.10 -1.10
CA GLY A 15 0.54 16.64 -2.31
C GLY A 15 1.23 15.29 -2.18
N PRO A 16 1.95 14.98 -1.10
CA PRO A 16 2.58 13.68 -0.90
C PRO A 16 1.58 12.53 -0.62
N ALA A 17 0.36 12.86 -0.17
CA ALA A 17 -0.66 11.88 0.20
C ALA A 17 -1.79 11.86 -0.84
N GLY A 18 -1.91 10.78 -1.61
CA GLY A 18 -3.07 10.56 -2.47
C GLY A 18 -3.03 11.23 -3.85
N VAL A 19 -1.90 11.78 -4.30
CA VAL A 19 -1.78 12.36 -5.65
C VAL A 19 -1.16 11.42 -6.68
N ILE A 20 -0.51 10.35 -6.24
CA ILE A 20 0.09 9.38 -7.16
C ILE A 20 -1.04 8.67 -7.90
N ARG A 21 -0.95 8.67 -9.22
CA ARG A 21 -1.89 7.98 -10.10
C ARG A 21 -1.10 7.07 -11.03
N GLY A 22 -1.65 5.89 -11.27
CA GLY A 22 -1.05 4.93 -12.17
C GLY A 22 -2.02 3.81 -12.48
N SER A 23 -1.69 3.02 -13.47
CA SER A 23 -2.37 1.79 -13.79
C SER A 23 -1.91 0.67 -12.84
N ALA A 24 -2.66 -0.44 -12.79
CA ALA A 24 -2.23 -1.64 -12.07
C ALA A 24 -0.84 -2.13 -12.54
N HIS A 25 -0.53 -1.96 -13.82
CA HIS A 25 0.78 -2.31 -14.38
C HIS A 25 1.91 -1.43 -13.83
N ASP A 26 1.66 -0.13 -13.68
CA ASP A 26 2.65 0.79 -13.08
C ASP A 26 2.94 0.40 -11.63
N PHE A 27 1.92 0.07 -10.85
CA PHE A 27 2.09 -0.39 -9.48
C PHE A 27 2.76 -1.77 -9.40
N ALA A 28 2.50 -2.68 -10.34
CA ALA A 28 3.24 -3.94 -10.44
C ALA A 28 4.74 -3.70 -10.69
N THR A 29 5.08 -2.73 -11.55
CA THR A 29 6.46 -2.34 -11.80
C THR A 29 7.13 -1.76 -10.55
N VAL A 30 6.43 -0.88 -9.83
CA VAL A 30 6.92 -0.35 -8.55
C VAL A 30 7.16 -1.49 -7.55
N MET A 31 6.20 -2.39 -7.36
CA MET A 31 6.35 -3.53 -6.46
C MET A 31 7.54 -4.41 -6.85
N SER A 32 7.73 -4.70 -8.13
CA SER A 32 8.88 -5.48 -8.61
C SER A 32 10.21 -4.84 -8.24
N THR A 33 10.30 -3.51 -8.34
CA THR A 33 11.49 -2.74 -7.95
C THR A 33 11.72 -2.81 -6.44
N LEU A 34 10.67 -2.69 -5.63
CA LEU A 34 10.73 -2.72 -4.17
C LEU A 34 11.03 -4.13 -3.61
N LEU A 35 10.75 -5.17 -4.38
CA LEU A 35 10.99 -6.58 -4.04
C LEU A 35 12.31 -7.13 -4.57
N ALA A 36 13.06 -6.35 -5.34
CA ALA A 36 14.34 -6.77 -5.89
C ALA A 36 15.41 -6.88 -4.79
N ASP A 37 16.34 -7.81 -4.95
CA ASP A 37 17.43 -8.05 -3.98
C ASP A 37 18.41 -6.86 -3.88
N ASP A 38 18.54 -6.10 -4.97
CA ASP A 38 19.36 -4.90 -5.08
C ASP A 38 18.54 -3.61 -4.93
N CYS A 39 17.46 -3.67 -4.16
CA CYS A 39 16.55 -2.54 -3.99
C CYS A 39 17.27 -1.33 -3.41
N VAL A 40 17.39 -0.28 -4.21
CA VAL A 40 18.02 1.00 -3.80
C VAL A 40 17.24 1.74 -2.71
N TYR A 41 16.01 1.32 -2.44
CA TYR A 41 15.14 1.88 -1.41
C TYR A 41 15.11 1.06 -0.12
N GLU A 42 16.08 0.15 0.09
CA GLU A 42 16.13 -0.74 1.25
C GLU A 42 15.98 0.00 2.58
N ASP A 43 16.65 1.16 2.70
CA ASP A 43 16.58 1.98 3.91
C ASP A 43 15.17 2.53 4.20
N ALA A 44 14.29 2.60 3.20
CA ALA A 44 12.91 3.05 3.40
C ALA A 44 12.08 2.05 4.22
N PHE A 45 12.48 0.79 4.28
CA PHE A 45 11.78 -0.27 5.02
C PHE A 45 12.31 -0.46 6.45
N ARG A 46 13.39 0.21 6.80
CA ARG A 46 13.93 0.14 8.14
C ARG A 46 13.00 0.82 9.13
N VAL A 47 12.58 0.09 10.16
CA VAL A 47 11.73 0.63 11.23
C VAL A 47 12.40 1.85 11.87
N ARG A 48 11.66 2.93 11.97
CA ARG A 48 12.06 4.23 12.54
C ARG A 48 11.41 4.49 13.88
N PHE A 49 10.22 3.97 14.05
CA PHE A 49 9.41 4.17 15.24
C PHE A 49 8.57 2.93 15.49
N THR A 50 8.41 2.57 16.75
CA THR A 50 7.54 1.46 17.19
C THR A 50 6.82 1.90 18.46
N ASP A 51 5.53 1.62 18.54
CA ASP A 51 4.74 1.72 19.75
C ASP A 51 4.06 0.38 20.09
N ASP A 52 3.06 0.41 20.98
CA ASP A 52 2.35 -0.80 21.40
C ASP A 52 1.51 -1.44 20.29
N THR A 53 1.16 -0.69 19.25
CA THR A 53 0.23 -1.07 18.20
C THR A 53 0.91 -1.37 16.88
N GLU A 54 1.88 -0.55 16.47
CA GLU A 54 2.46 -0.61 15.14
C GLU A 54 3.94 -0.21 15.08
N SER A 55 4.62 -0.68 14.06
CA SER A 55 5.95 -0.24 13.66
C SER A 55 5.88 0.52 12.34
N VAL A 56 6.62 1.64 12.27
CA VAL A 56 6.59 2.54 11.11
C VAL A 56 8.00 2.76 10.56
N ALA A 57 8.12 2.70 9.26
CA ALA A 57 9.31 3.02 8.48
C ALA A 57 9.11 4.33 7.68
N ALA A 58 9.93 4.60 6.69
CA ALA A 58 9.79 5.79 5.86
C ALA A 58 8.64 5.65 4.85
N GLY A 59 7.42 6.02 5.26
CA GLY A 59 6.22 5.92 4.44
C GLY A 59 5.61 4.51 4.38
N TRP A 60 5.98 3.61 5.31
CA TRP A 60 5.48 2.25 5.38
C TRP A 60 5.12 1.86 6.79
N PHE A 61 4.06 1.09 6.94
CA PHE A 61 3.81 0.29 8.13
C PHE A 61 4.56 -1.04 8.01
N VAL A 62 5.04 -1.55 9.13
CA VAL A 62 5.82 -2.78 9.19
C VAL A 62 5.22 -3.69 10.24
N ASP A 63 4.72 -4.85 9.83
CA ASP A 63 4.38 -5.92 10.74
C ASP A 63 5.64 -6.77 10.98
N ASP A 64 6.41 -6.41 11.99
CA ASP A 64 7.64 -7.09 12.39
C ASP A 64 7.45 -8.04 13.59
N LYS A 65 6.21 -8.12 14.11
CA LYS A 65 5.87 -8.95 15.27
C LYS A 65 5.40 -10.35 14.88
N SER A 66 5.11 -10.57 13.60
CA SER A 66 4.67 -11.87 13.08
C SER A 66 5.85 -12.70 12.55
N ASP A 67 5.64 -14.01 12.43
CA ASP A 67 6.61 -14.92 11.79
C ASP A 67 6.79 -14.60 10.28
N ARG A 68 5.95 -13.73 9.76
CA ARG A 68 5.98 -13.26 8.37
C ARG A 68 5.99 -11.73 8.36
N PRO A 69 7.15 -11.11 8.44
CA PRO A 69 7.24 -9.65 8.37
C PRO A 69 6.70 -9.12 7.05
N LEU A 70 5.71 -8.26 7.14
CA LEU A 70 5.08 -7.61 5.99
C LEU A 70 5.32 -6.11 6.04
N VAL A 71 5.44 -5.52 4.87
CA VAL A 71 5.52 -4.07 4.70
C VAL A 71 4.31 -3.63 3.91
N TRP A 72 3.58 -2.63 4.37
CA TRP A 72 2.34 -2.23 3.74
C TRP A 72 2.06 -0.74 3.86
N HIS A 73 1.21 -0.25 3.01
CA HIS A 73 0.60 1.08 3.11
C HIS A 73 -0.78 1.06 2.48
N ASN A 74 -1.68 1.81 3.08
CA ASN A 74 -3.03 2.00 2.55
C ASN A 74 -3.40 3.49 2.52
N GLY A 75 -4.51 3.79 1.90
CA GLY A 75 -5.07 5.13 1.94
C GLY A 75 -6.44 5.22 1.27
N TYR A 76 -7.17 6.20 1.70
CA TYR A 76 -8.46 6.58 1.12
C TYR A 76 -8.46 8.07 0.77
N ALA A 77 -8.94 8.39 -0.41
CA ALA A 77 -9.11 9.78 -0.84
C ALA A 77 -10.24 9.88 -1.86
N SER A 78 -11.22 10.75 -1.59
CA SER A 78 -12.26 11.14 -2.56
C SER A 78 -12.92 9.96 -3.30
N GLY A 79 -13.34 8.93 -2.57
CA GLY A 79 -14.03 7.77 -3.15
C GLY A 79 -13.11 6.73 -3.77
N PHE A 80 -11.80 6.82 -3.53
CA PHE A 80 -10.81 5.82 -3.93
C PHE A 80 -10.11 5.25 -2.71
N GLY A 81 -9.99 3.93 -2.67
CA GLY A 81 -9.16 3.23 -1.71
C GLY A 81 -8.02 2.51 -2.42
N ALA A 82 -6.87 2.42 -1.76
CA ALA A 82 -5.75 1.64 -2.24
C ALA A 82 -5.03 0.97 -1.07
N HIS A 83 -4.54 -0.24 -1.30
CA HIS A 83 -3.71 -0.98 -0.36
C HIS A 83 -2.61 -1.70 -1.13
N MET A 84 -1.38 -1.56 -0.66
CA MET A 84 -0.22 -2.28 -1.14
C MET A 84 0.41 -3.03 0.02
N VAL A 85 0.70 -4.32 -0.18
CA VAL A 85 1.40 -5.16 0.79
C VAL A 85 2.53 -5.90 0.10
N LEU A 86 3.68 -5.99 0.78
CA LEU A 86 4.90 -6.62 0.30
C LEU A 86 5.37 -7.66 1.32
N ASP A 87 5.54 -8.90 0.88
CA ASP A 87 6.31 -9.95 1.54
C ASP A 87 7.70 -9.97 0.90
N ARG A 88 8.61 -9.22 1.49
CA ARG A 88 9.96 -9.06 0.94
C ARG A 88 10.80 -10.33 1.05
N GLN A 89 10.56 -11.14 2.08
CA GLN A 89 11.26 -12.43 2.25
C GLN A 89 10.91 -13.42 1.14
N ARG A 90 9.63 -13.45 0.72
CA ARG A 90 9.17 -14.32 -0.36
C ARG A 90 9.15 -13.64 -1.73
N ARG A 91 9.51 -12.35 -1.78
CA ARG A 91 9.48 -11.52 -2.99
C ARG A 91 8.10 -11.52 -3.67
N ARG A 92 7.07 -11.34 -2.87
CA ARG A 92 5.67 -11.28 -3.31
C ARG A 92 5.05 -9.96 -2.90
N GLY A 93 4.15 -9.48 -3.71
CA GLY A 93 3.40 -8.28 -3.39
C GLY A 93 1.98 -8.34 -3.94
N ALA A 94 1.08 -7.66 -3.28
CA ALA A 94 -0.27 -7.44 -3.78
C ALA A 94 -0.61 -5.95 -3.72
N PHE A 95 -1.29 -5.49 -4.75
CA PHE A 95 -1.85 -4.16 -4.82
C PHE A 95 -3.32 -4.25 -5.20
N ILE A 96 -4.17 -3.57 -4.45
CA ILE A 96 -5.58 -3.43 -4.75
C ILE A 96 -5.96 -1.95 -4.73
N SER A 97 -6.77 -1.55 -5.67
CA SER A 97 -7.43 -0.24 -5.66
C SER A 97 -8.91 -0.41 -5.95
N VAL A 98 -9.72 0.32 -5.23
CA VAL A 98 -11.17 0.29 -5.36
C VAL A 98 -11.71 1.70 -5.52
N VAL A 99 -12.79 1.82 -6.28
CA VAL A 99 -13.64 2.99 -6.29
C VAL A 99 -14.83 2.68 -5.38
N SER A 100 -14.93 3.37 -4.27
CA SER A 100 -16.00 3.14 -3.30
C SER A 100 -16.47 4.47 -2.70
N PRO A 101 -17.77 4.69 -2.60
CA PRO A 101 -18.30 5.82 -1.86
C PRO A 101 -18.17 5.67 -0.34
N TYR A 102 -17.76 4.48 0.12
CA TYR A 102 -17.62 4.16 1.54
C TYR A 102 -16.14 4.11 1.89
N PRO A 103 -15.66 4.99 2.78
CA PRO A 103 -14.26 4.98 3.22
C PRO A 103 -13.87 3.71 4.01
N ASP A 104 -14.87 2.99 4.51
CA ASP A 104 -14.67 1.82 5.39
C ASP A 104 -14.65 0.49 4.61
N ALA A 105 -14.54 0.52 3.27
CA ALA A 105 -14.35 -0.71 2.50
C ALA A 105 -13.01 -1.34 2.91
N ASP A 106 -13.10 -2.39 3.72
CA ASP A 106 -11.92 -3.13 4.17
C ASP A 106 -11.35 -3.94 3.00
N ILE A 107 -10.30 -3.39 2.38
CA ILE A 107 -9.62 -4.00 1.23
C ILE A 107 -8.37 -4.79 1.64
N GLU A 108 -7.95 -4.68 2.89
CA GLU A 108 -6.79 -5.39 3.42
C GLU A 108 -6.94 -6.91 3.35
N PRO A 109 -8.05 -7.54 3.80
CA PRO A 109 -8.21 -9.00 3.70
C PRO A 109 -8.16 -9.50 2.27
N VAL A 110 -8.63 -8.70 1.30
CA VAL A 110 -8.55 -9.04 -0.12
C VAL A 110 -7.10 -9.01 -0.60
N ALA A 111 -6.34 -7.96 -0.25
CA ALA A 111 -4.93 -7.86 -0.58
C ALA A 111 -4.12 -9.02 0.02
N MET A 112 -4.40 -9.40 1.27
CA MET A 112 -3.77 -10.54 1.94
C MET A 112 -4.10 -11.86 1.23
N THR A 113 -5.35 -12.06 0.84
CA THR A 113 -5.76 -13.24 0.05
C THR A 113 -5.02 -13.31 -1.28
N MET A 114 -4.88 -12.17 -1.98
CA MET A 114 -4.11 -12.09 -3.22
C MET A 114 -2.63 -12.42 -3.01
N LEU A 115 -2.03 -11.88 -1.94
CA LEU A 115 -0.63 -12.13 -1.58
C LEU A 115 -0.39 -13.63 -1.32
N ASP A 116 -1.31 -14.30 -0.64
CA ASP A 116 -1.21 -15.72 -0.31
C ASP A 116 -1.45 -16.63 -1.53
N ALA A 117 -2.29 -16.19 -2.46
CA ALA A 117 -2.57 -16.92 -3.70
C ALA A 117 -1.46 -16.78 -4.76
N ALA A 118 -0.55 -15.81 -4.62
CA ALA A 118 0.57 -15.64 -5.53
C ALA A 118 1.54 -16.82 -5.40
N VAL A 119 1.68 -17.61 -6.46
CA VAL A 119 2.52 -18.82 -6.53
C VAL A 119 3.84 -18.51 -7.22
#